data_a621af8463001a8ee19b8c99092c656e
#
_entry.id   a621af8463001a8ee19b8c99092c656e
#
_cell.length_a   1.000
_cell.length_b   1.000
_cell.length_c   1.000
_cell.angle_alpha   90.00
_cell.angle_beta   90.00
_cell.angle_gamma   90.00
#
_symmetry.space_group_name_H-M   'P 1'
#
loop_
_entity.id
_entity.type
_entity.pdbx_description
1 polymer ?
#
loop_
_entity_poly.entity_id
_entity_poly.type
_entity_poly.pdbx_seq_one_letter_code
_entity_poly.pdbx_strand_id
1 'polypeptide(L)'
;MTRQDEHEPYYVLYDTDFGLSGLAGRAPGFEKDEQLGADARSLLESGLPEHVLRTLWRAADQERSDPARSGTTVRSWLRACSDAWPPQTPGRPPFPAGLKDDVLAEIEALAPDLARAAPTDTVPALRRAVAEAGPDLGFRLLLRVLKTWSVRVDKARYDRFIRLSDPFGYPFAVVRDGLAVDWPPLDADRRDSAWDFGLSALTARFAGEWYEATAEEVVRAVAAGDGALQAPGSAAAELLEDVVRLLDSPLPDETLGRVWLAAADGGLGVGPDGAGVRPWLEEVAGICRDRLRVTAPGHRPGAAPARSDLTDAVLSELRDLAPEFACRTVQPHGRALSGADALGALERVVAEVDPDLGFRLLLRVLIVLWVPLDPRRHARYQALGDRFGYGEFHVSDIEGLVDSDL
;
A
#
# COMPACT_ATOMS: atom_id res chain seq x y z
N MET A 1 -15.70 -7.86 -22.40
CA MET A 1 -14.80 -6.78 -22.87
C MET A 1 -13.62 -6.81 -21.90
N THR A 2 -12.58 -7.54 -22.30
CA THR A 2 -11.33 -7.70 -21.54
C THR A 2 -10.66 -6.33 -21.41
N ARG A 3 -10.57 -5.80 -20.19
CA ARG A 3 -9.59 -4.74 -19.88
C ARG A 3 -8.23 -5.34 -20.19
N GLN A 4 -7.61 -4.87 -21.25
CA GLN A 4 -6.19 -5.01 -21.44
C GLN A 4 -5.54 -4.34 -20.23
N ASP A 5 -4.76 -5.11 -19.49
CA ASP A 5 -3.78 -4.58 -18.55
C ASP A 5 -2.91 -3.60 -19.33
N GLU A 6 -3.14 -2.31 -19.13
CA GLU A 6 -2.20 -1.27 -19.49
C GLU A 6 -0.97 -1.52 -18.60
N HIS A 7 -0.07 -2.35 -19.07
CA HIS A 7 1.26 -2.44 -18.49
C HIS A 7 1.88 -1.06 -18.59
N GLU A 8 1.89 -0.36 -17.47
CA GLU A 8 2.54 0.93 -17.38
C GLU A 8 4.00 0.79 -17.85
N PRO A 9 4.47 1.61 -18.76
CA PRO A 9 5.78 1.47 -19.41
C PRO A 9 6.97 1.57 -18.45
N TYR A 10 6.71 1.85 -17.18
CA TYR A 10 7.73 2.01 -16.14
C TYR A 10 8.23 0.70 -15.53
N TYR A 11 7.49 -0.39 -15.61
CA TYR A 11 7.83 -1.64 -14.92
C TYR A 11 9.14 -2.27 -15.34
N VAL A 12 9.54 -2.11 -16.57
CA VAL A 12 10.70 -2.83 -17.12
C VAL A 12 12.05 -2.32 -16.60
N LEU A 13 12.12 -1.05 -16.20
CA LEU A 13 13.33 -0.53 -15.52
C LEU A 13 13.29 -0.69 -14.01
N TYR A 14 12.15 -1.15 -13.47
CA TYR A 14 11.88 -1.20 -12.04
C TYR A 14 11.88 -2.60 -11.47
N ASP A 15 11.68 -3.59 -12.32
CA ASP A 15 11.92 -4.94 -11.89
C ASP A 15 13.39 -5.02 -11.47
N THR A 16 13.64 -5.46 -10.25
CA THR A 16 14.99 -5.62 -9.73
C THR A 16 15.87 -6.47 -10.63
N ASP A 17 15.24 -7.21 -11.54
CA ASP A 17 15.89 -8.05 -12.54
C ASP A 17 16.14 -7.32 -13.90
N PHE A 18 15.60 -6.10 -14.09
CA PHE A 18 15.67 -5.31 -15.33
C PHE A 18 16.40 -3.97 -15.22
N GLY A 19 17.23 -3.75 -14.29
CA GLY A 19 18.19 -2.64 -14.43
C GLY A 19 18.99 -2.80 -15.73
N LEU A 20 19.74 -1.79 -16.11
CA LEU A 20 20.72 -1.86 -17.20
C LEU A 20 21.48 -3.20 -17.27
N SER A 21 21.53 -3.92 -16.17
CA SER A 21 22.16 -5.22 -15.97
C SER A 21 21.35 -6.44 -16.42
N GLY A 22 20.05 -6.45 -16.27
CA GLY A 22 19.23 -7.59 -16.70
C GLY A 22 19.27 -7.82 -18.20
N LEU A 23 19.69 -6.80 -18.96
CA LEU A 23 19.81 -6.81 -20.39
C LEU A 23 21.23 -7.15 -20.91
N ALA A 24 22.23 -7.11 -20.04
CA ALA A 24 23.62 -7.36 -20.44
C ALA A 24 23.88 -8.78 -20.95
N GLY A 25 23.05 -9.76 -20.55
CA GLY A 25 23.14 -11.15 -21.03
C GLY A 25 22.08 -11.56 -22.06
N ARG A 26 21.19 -10.64 -22.48
CA ARG A 26 20.10 -10.96 -23.40
C ARG A 26 20.29 -10.24 -24.73
N ALA A 27 20.22 -10.98 -25.82
CA ALA A 27 20.25 -10.40 -27.16
C ALA A 27 19.06 -9.46 -27.39
N PRO A 28 19.22 -8.38 -28.20
CA PRO A 28 18.09 -7.50 -28.55
C PRO A 28 17.03 -8.32 -29.30
N GLY A 29 15.90 -8.57 -28.65
CA GLY A 29 14.85 -9.41 -29.26
C GLY A 29 13.68 -9.69 -28.32
N PHE A 30 13.69 -9.17 -27.09
CA PHE A 30 12.60 -9.28 -26.14
C PHE A 30 11.55 -8.17 -26.33
N GLU A 31 10.34 -8.38 -25.74
CA GLU A 31 9.18 -7.51 -25.87
C GLU A 31 9.50 -6.02 -25.89
N LYS A 32 8.79 -5.26 -26.74
CA LYS A 32 9.02 -3.84 -26.95
C LYS A 32 8.99 -3.07 -25.63
N ASP A 33 10.14 -2.56 -25.23
CA ASP A 33 10.27 -1.67 -24.07
C ASP A 33 10.67 -0.27 -24.55
N GLU A 34 9.64 0.53 -24.77
CA GLU A 34 9.80 1.91 -25.23
C GLU A 34 10.54 2.77 -24.20
N GLN A 35 10.34 2.51 -22.91
CA GLN A 35 11.00 3.27 -21.83
C GLN A 35 12.49 2.96 -21.78
N LEU A 36 12.89 1.71 -21.95
CA LEU A 36 14.30 1.35 -22.04
C LEU A 36 14.98 2.02 -23.23
N GLY A 37 14.32 2.03 -24.38
CA GLY A 37 14.82 2.74 -25.55
C GLY A 37 14.95 4.25 -25.32
N ALA A 38 13.98 4.86 -24.65
CA ALA A 38 14.00 6.28 -24.28
C ALA A 38 15.13 6.60 -23.29
N ASP A 39 15.33 5.77 -22.27
CA ASP A 39 16.41 5.93 -21.29
C ASP A 39 17.79 5.74 -21.93
N ALA A 40 17.94 4.71 -22.76
CA ALA A 40 19.18 4.50 -23.51
C ALA A 40 19.53 5.72 -24.38
N ARG A 41 18.53 6.30 -25.03
CA ARG A 41 18.70 7.53 -25.82
C ARG A 41 19.07 8.72 -24.94
N SER A 42 18.40 8.94 -23.82
CA SER A 42 18.73 10.01 -22.88
C SER A 42 20.17 9.94 -22.40
N LEU A 43 20.67 8.73 -22.08
CA LEU A 43 22.08 8.53 -21.72
C LEU A 43 23.04 8.78 -22.89
N LEU A 44 22.67 8.42 -24.11
CA LEU A 44 23.49 8.66 -25.32
C LEU A 44 23.59 10.15 -25.65
N GLU A 45 22.47 10.88 -25.53
CA GLU A 45 22.37 12.31 -25.83
C GLU A 45 22.94 13.20 -24.73
N SER A 46 23.02 12.69 -23.49
CA SER A 46 23.53 13.44 -22.33
C SER A 46 24.98 13.92 -22.44
N GLY A 47 25.77 13.38 -23.36
CA GLY A 47 27.19 13.70 -23.45
C GLY A 47 28.06 13.03 -22.39
N LEU A 48 27.51 12.21 -21.49
CA LEU A 48 28.27 11.50 -20.47
C LEU A 48 29.41 10.67 -21.10
N PRO A 49 30.67 10.78 -20.63
CA PRO A 49 31.75 9.99 -21.16
C PRO A 49 31.63 8.50 -20.80
N GLU A 50 32.27 7.64 -21.59
CA GLU A 50 32.17 6.19 -21.46
C GLU A 50 32.51 5.68 -20.04
N HIS A 51 33.50 6.26 -19.38
CA HIS A 51 33.86 5.85 -18.03
C HIS A 51 32.74 6.12 -17.01
N VAL A 52 31.97 7.21 -17.18
CA VAL A 52 30.81 7.51 -16.29
C VAL A 52 29.67 6.54 -16.58
N LEU A 53 29.35 6.29 -17.86
CA LEU A 53 28.35 5.30 -18.23
C LEU A 53 28.70 3.91 -17.70
N ARG A 54 29.96 3.54 -17.75
CA ARG A 54 30.47 2.27 -17.21
C ARG A 54 30.39 2.22 -15.69
N THR A 55 30.67 3.33 -14.98
CA THR A 55 30.50 3.42 -13.52
C THR A 55 29.03 3.23 -13.12
N LEU A 56 28.10 3.94 -13.80
CA LEU A 56 26.65 3.79 -13.55
C LEU A 56 26.19 2.34 -13.81
N TRP A 57 26.67 1.74 -14.91
CA TRP A 57 26.37 0.35 -15.22
C TRP A 57 26.80 -0.60 -14.12
N ARG A 58 28.07 -0.53 -13.70
CA ARG A 58 28.61 -1.40 -12.65
C ARG A 58 27.93 -1.19 -11.31
N ALA A 59 27.58 0.04 -10.98
CA ALA A 59 26.84 0.36 -9.77
C ALA A 59 25.41 -0.20 -9.80
N ALA A 60 24.73 -0.15 -10.93
CA ALA A 60 23.37 -0.67 -11.09
C ALA A 60 23.30 -2.21 -11.20
N ASP A 61 24.40 -2.86 -11.58
CA ASP A 61 24.48 -4.33 -11.83
C ASP A 61 25.27 -5.10 -10.76
N GLN A 62 25.65 -4.47 -9.67
CA GLN A 62 26.49 -5.12 -8.66
C GLN A 62 27.80 -5.70 -9.25
N GLU A 63 28.33 -5.07 -10.30
CA GLU A 63 29.53 -5.52 -11.02
C GLU A 63 29.44 -6.92 -11.66
N ARG A 64 28.21 -7.50 -11.78
CA ARG A 64 27.99 -8.86 -12.30
C ARG A 64 28.33 -8.95 -13.78
N SER A 65 27.98 -7.93 -14.55
CA SER A 65 28.33 -7.82 -15.96
C SER A 65 29.09 -6.52 -16.25
N ASP A 66 30.04 -6.59 -17.15
CA ASP A 66 30.76 -5.44 -17.66
C ASP A 66 30.88 -5.60 -19.19
N PRO A 67 30.20 -4.75 -19.98
CA PRO A 67 30.28 -4.82 -21.43
C PRO A 67 31.72 -4.82 -21.97
N ALA A 68 32.64 -4.19 -21.27
CA ALA A 68 34.05 -4.20 -21.65
C ALA A 68 34.69 -5.58 -21.59
N ARG A 69 34.19 -6.54 -20.79
CA ARG A 69 34.68 -7.93 -20.78
C ARG A 69 34.32 -8.69 -22.04
N SER A 70 33.26 -8.29 -22.73
CA SER A 70 32.86 -8.84 -24.03
C SER A 70 33.39 -8.05 -25.24
N GLY A 71 34.30 -7.10 -25.00
CA GLY A 71 34.86 -6.23 -26.04
C GLY A 71 33.88 -5.16 -26.53
N THR A 72 32.79 -4.91 -25.82
CA THR A 72 31.75 -3.96 -26.19
C THR A 72 31.78 -2.77 -25.22
N THR A 73 31.44 -1.57 -25.69
CA THR A 73 31.30 -0.40 -24.81
C THR A 73 29.85 -0.29 -24.31
N VAL A 74 29.62 0.34 -23.12
CA VAL A 74 28.27 0.64 -22.63
C VAL A 74 27.53 1.48 -23.68
N ARG A 75 28.20 2.44 -24.30
CA ARG A 75 27.62 3.30 -25.32
C ARG A 75 27.16 2.49 -26.55
N SER A 76 27.94 1.48 -26.98
CA SER A 76 27.54 0.61 -28.11
C SER A 76 26.32 -0.20 -27.77
N TRP A 77 26.24 -0.69 -26.52
CA TRP A 77 25.10 -1.43 -26.06
C TRP A 77 23.84 -0.54 -25.94
N LEU A 78 23.95 0.68 -25.37
CA LEU A 78 22.86 1.65 -25.33
C LEU A 78 22.35 2.01 -26.75
N ARG A 79 23.24 2.12 -27.74
CA ARG A 79 22.81 2.30 -29.14
C ARG A 79 21.97 1.13 -29.65
N ALA A 80 22.41 -0.09 -29.41
CA ALA A 80 21.65 -1.26 -29.81
C ALA A 80 20.25 -1.30 -29.14
N CYS A 81 20.13 -0.91 -27.88
CA CYS A 81 18.84 -0.77 -27.20
C CYS A 81 17.99 0.35 -27.82
N SER A 82 18.55 1.53 -28.02
CA SER A 82 17.84 2.66 -28.62
C SER A 82 17.35 2.38 -30.03
N ASP A 83 18.12 1.60 -30.83
CA ASP A 83 17.76 1.20 -32.18
C ASP A 83 16.67 0.10 -32.17
N ALA A 84 16.74 -0.83 -31.23
CA ALA A 84 15.77 -1.91 -31.09
C ALA A 84 14.40 -1.41 -30.63
N TRP A 85 14.36 -0.39 -29.76
CA TRP A 85 13.15 0.18 -29.16
C TRP A 85 13.06 1.70 -29.39
N PRO A 86 12.78 2.17 -30.61
CA PRO A 86 12.62 3.59 -30.87
C PRO A 86 11.38 4.13 -30.13
N PRO A 87 11.45 5.28 -29.45
CA PRO A 87 10.30 5.86 -28.78
C PRO A 87 9.23 6.21 -29.81
N GLN A 88 7.99 5.83 -29.52
CA GLN A 88 6.83 6.13 -30.35
C GLN A 88 6.04 7.34 -29.83
N THR A 89 6.31 7.77 -28.60
CA THR A 89 5.56 8.83 -27.93
C THR A 89 6.31 10.18 -28.02
N PRO A 90 5.60 11.32 -28.21
CA PRO A 90 6.19 12.64 -28.09
C PRO A 90 6.84 12.81 -26.71
N GLY A 91 7.98 13.51 -26.69
CA GLY A 91 8.74 13.71 -25.45
C GLY A 91 7.86 14.14 -24.27
N ARG A 92 8.16 13.61 -23.10
CA ARG A 92 7.46 13.92 -21.85
C ARG A 92 7.52 15.44 -21.60
N PRO A 93 6.46 16.06 -21.04
CA PRO A 93 6.52 17.47 -20.65
C PRO A 93 7.66 17.68 -19.64
N PRO A 94 8.24 18.89 -19.61
CA PRO A 94 9.33 19.20 -18.68
C PRO A 94 8.85 19.02 -17.23
N PHE A 95 9.70 18.43 -16.41
CA PHE A 95 9.44 18.23 -14.99
C PHE A 95 9.35 19.58 -14.24
N PRO A 96 8.67 19.61 -13.08
CA PRO A 96 8.60 20.81 -12.25
C PRO A 96 9.99 21.37 -11.92
N ALA A 97 10.08 22.71 -11.85
CA ALA A 97 11.31 23.37 -11.43
C ALA A 97 11.66 22.96 -9.98
N GLY A 98 12.95 22.71 -9.73
CA GLY A 98 13.44 22.26 -8.42
C GLY A 98 13.62 20.75 -8.27
N LEU A 99 12.87 19.93 -9.01
CA LEU A 99 12.94 18.46 -8.87
C LEU A 99 14.36 17.90 -9.10
N LYS A 100 15.12 18.53 -9.98
CA LYS A 100 16.54 18.20 -10.20
C LYS A 100 17.38 18.43 -8.95
N ASP A 101 17.17 19.55 -8.28
CA ASP A 101 17.92 19.92 -7.07
C ASP A 101 17.52 19.00 -5.90
N ASP A 102 16.24 18.62 -5.82
CA ASP A 102 15.74 17.69 -4.81
C ASP A 102 16.39 16.30 -4.97
N VAL A 103 16.47 15.77 -6.18
CA VAL A 103 17.16 14.48 -6.44
C VAL A 103 18.66 14.59 -6.14
N LEU A 104 19.30 15.69 -6.50
CA LEU A 104 20.71 15.93 -6.16
C LEU A 104 20.92 16.00 -4.65
N ALA A 105 20.02 16.65 -3.90
CA ALA A 105 20.10 16.72 -2.44
C ALA A 105 20.01 15.32 -1.80
N GLU A 106 19.18 14.43 -2.31
CA GLU A 106 19.12 13.04 -1.80
C GLU A 106 20.41 12.25 -2.11
N ILE A 107 21.02 12.44 -3.29
CA ILE A 107 22.31 11.84 -3.62
C ILE A 107 23.40 12.33 -2.66
N GLU A 108 23.43 13.64 -2.38
CA GLU A 108 24.39 14.23 -1.43
C GLU A 108 24.22 13.67 -0.01
N ALA A 109 22.97 13.60 0.45
CA ALA A 109 22.66 13.10 1.79
C ALA A 109 23.03 11.62 1.96
N LEU A 110 22.99 10.83 0.88
CA LEU A 110 23.37 9.41 0.85
C LEU A 110 24.83 9.16 0.46
N ALA A 111 25.58 10.21 0.08
CA ALA A 111 26.93 10.05 -0.43
C ALA A 111 27.88 9.26 0.51
N PRO A 112 27.84 9.42 1.85
CA PRO A 112 28.68 8.63 2.75
C PRO A 112 28.37 7.13 2.73
N ASP A 113 27.08 6.77 2.65
CA ASP A 113 26.64 5.38 2.66
C ASP A 113 26.89 4.70 1.31
N LEU A 114 26.60 5.41 0.22
CA LEU A 114 26.93 4.99 -1.14
C LEU A 114 28.43 4.80 -1.35
N ALA A 115 29.27 5.72 -0.83
CA ALA A 115 30.71 5.60 -0.95
C ALA A 115 31.29 4.40 -0.17
N ARG A 116 30.57 3.95 0.86
CA ARG A 116 30.96 2.77 1.66
C ARG A 116 30.50 1.46 1.00
N ALA A 117 29.33 1.44 0.39
CA ALA A 117 28.70 0.24 -0.10
C ALA A 117 28.92 -0.03 -1.59
N ALA A 118 28.87 1.00 -2.42
CA ALA A 118 28.92 0.90 -3.88
C ALA A 118 30.34 1.16 -4.44
N PRO A 119 30.60 0.88 -5.72
CA PRO A 119 31.88 1.14 -6.36
C PRO A 119 32.32 2.61 -6.24
N THR A 120 33.64 2.82 -6.22
CA THR A 120 34.23 4.15 -6.25
C THR A 120 33.67 4.95 -7.44
N ASP A 121 33.49 6.25 -7.25
CA ASP A 121 32.93 7.17 -8.26
C ASP A 121 31.43 7.04 -8.58
N THR A 122 30.70 6.16 -7.86
CA THR A 122 29.21 6.02 -8.04
C THR A 122 28.51 7.35 -7.77
N VAL A 123 28.82 8.04 -6.68
CA VAL A 123 28.19 9.32 -6.31
C VAL A 123 28.43 10.41 -7.36
N PRO A 124 29.68 10.68 -7.80
CA PRO A 124 29.92 11.60 -8.92
C PRO A 124 29.20 11.21 -10.21
N ALA A 125 29.12 9.91 -10.52
CA ALA A 125 28.44 9.44 -11.72
C ALA A 125 26.91 9.66 -11.65
N LEU A 126 26.28 9.40 -10.49
CA LEU A 126 24.84 9.67 -10.27
C LEU A 126 24.53 11.17 -10.39
N ARG A 127 25.36 12.05 -9.78
CA ARG A 127 25.20 13.52 -9.93
C ARG A 127 25.23 13.94 -11.41
N ARG A 128 26.16 13.39 -12.17
CA ARG A 128 26.26 13.69 -13.59
C ARG A 128 25.07 13.15 -14.36
N ALA A 129 24.56 11.97 -14.03
CA ALA A 129 23.35 11.43 -14.65
C ALA A 129 22.14 12.36 -14.43
N VAL A 130 21.92 12.84 -13.20
CA VAL A 130 20.87 13.82 -12.90
C VAL A 130 21.09 15.12 -13.67
N ALA A 131 22.32 15.61 -13.72
CA ALA A 131 22.66 16.89 -14.33
C ALA A 131 22.50 16.89 -15.85
N GLU A 132 22.93 15.81 -16.52
CA GLU A 132 23.12 15.71 -17.97
C GLU A 132 22.04 14.85 -18.67
N ALA A 133 21.51 13.78 -18.00
CA ALA A 133 20.48 12.92 -18.56
C ALA A 133 19.07 13.16 -17.97
N GLY A 134 18.98 13.91 -16.88
CA GLY A 134 17.72 14.36 -16.29
C GLY A 134 17.38 13.75 -14.92
N PRO A 135 16.49 14.40 -14.16
CA PRO A 135 16.18 14.00 -12.78
C PRO A 135 15.44 12.66 -12.71
N ASP A 136 14.56 12.35 -13.65
CA ASP A 136 13.82 11.09 -13.72
C ASP A 136 14.76 9.88 -13.77
N LEU A 137 15.60 9.83 -14.79
CA LEU A 137 16.55 8.74 -14.97
C LEU A 137 17.59 8.72 -13.82
N GLY A 138 18.04 9.88 -13.36
CA GLY A 138 18.96 9.98 -12.25
C GLY A 138 18.38 9.42 -10.94
N PHE A 139 17.11 9.69 -10.65
CA PHE A 139 16.43 9.15 -9.46
C PHE A 139 16.23 7.64 -9.55
N ARG A 140 15.82 7.12 -10.70
CA ARG A 140 15.70 5.66 -10.91
C ARG A 140 17.05 4.95 -10.76
N LEU A 141 18.12 5.51 -11.29
CA LEU A 141 19.48 4.98 -11.10
C LEU A 141 19.89 5.02 -9.62
N LEU A 142 19.57 6.09 -8.88
CA LEU A 142 19.80 6.14 -7.45
C LEU A 142 19.06 4.99 -6.72
N LEU A 143 17.75 4.85 -6.94
CA LEU A 143 16.96 3.78 -6.34
C LEU A 143 17.54 2.39 -6.68
N ARG A 144 17.91 2.19 -7.94
CA ARG A 144 18.54 0.92 -8.37
C ARG A 144 19.83 0.64 -7.63
N VAL A 145 20.71 1.63 -7.49
CA VAL A 145 21.97 1.47 -6.75
C VAL A 145 21.71 1.15 -5.27
N LEU A 146 20.78 1.86 -4.62
CA LEU A 146 20.40 1.59 -3.23
C LEU A 146 19.93 0.15 -3.03
N LYS A 147 19.05 -0.32 -3.90
CA LYS A 147 18.52 -1.70 -3.86
C LYS A 147 19.61 -2.73 -4.13
N THR A 148 20.41 -2.49 -5.16
CA THR A 148 21.49 -3.41 -5.60
C THR A 148 22.54 -3.62 -4.51
N TRP A 149 22.89 -2.56 -3.78
CA TRP A 149 23.92 -2.59 -2.74
C TRP A 149 23.34 -2.67 -1.32
N SER A 150 22.02 -2.88 -1.19
CA SER A 150 21.28 -2.97 0.08
C SER A 150 21.59 -1.81 1.01
N VAL A 151 21.74 -0.60 0.45
CA VAL A 151 21.95 0.62 1.23
C VAL A 151 20.69 0.95 1.98
N ARG A 152 20.76 0.94 3.31
CA ARG A 152 19.60 1.18 4.17
C ARG A 152 19.26 2.66 4.22
N VAL A 153 17.97 2.96 4.25
CA VAL A 153 17.40 4.29 4.43
C VAL A 153 16.46 4.32 5.62
N ASP A 154 16.39 5.43 6.32
CA ASP A 154 15.39 5.61 7.39
C ASP A 154 13.99 5.87 6.79
N LYS A 155 12.95 5.70 7.62
CA LYS A 155 11.55 5.93 7.23
C LYS A 155 11.32 7.35 6.69
N ALA A 156 11.96 8.38 7.29
CA ALA A 156 11.78 9.75 6.85
C ALA A 156 12.32 9.98 5.43
N ARG A 157 13.42 9.33 5.07
CA ARG A 157 13.96 9.37 3.71
C ARG A 157 13.13 8.56 2.74
N TYR A 158 12.64 7.39 3.16
CA TYR A 158 11.70 6.61 2.38
C TYR A 158 10.46 7.44 2.00
N ASP A 159 9.87 8.16 2.96
CA ASP A 159 8.73 9.06 2.71
C ASP A 159 9.06 10.19 1.73
N ARG A 160 10.30 10.71 1.77
CA ARG A 160 10.75 11.69 0.78
C ARG A 160 10.86 11.06 -0.61
N PHE A 161 11.34 9.83 -0.73
CA PHE A 161 11.40 9.13 -2.02
C PHE A 161 10.02 8.88 -2.61
N ILE A 162 9.03 8.50 -1.79
CA ILE A 162 7.63 8.39 -2.23
C ILE A 162 7.15 9.73 -2.79
N ARG A 163 7.32 10.84 -2.04
CA ARG A 163 6.91 12.17 -2.52
C ARG A 163 7.68 12.62 -3.77
N LEU A 164 8.97 12.27 -3.90
CA LEU A 164 9.74 12.55 -5.09
C LEU A 164 9.28 11.73 -6.30
N SER A 165 8.69 10.56 -6.09
CA SER A 165 8.19 9.73 -7.17
C SER A 165 6.90 10.26 -7.81
N ASP A 166 6.08 10.99 -7.06
CA ASP A 166 4.79 11.52 -7.52
C ASP A 166 4.88 12.38 -8.79
N PRO A 167 5.77 13.40 -8.87
CA PRO A 167 5.93 14.19 -10.08
C PRO A 167 6.42 13.39 -11.29
N PHE A 168 7.06 12.25 -11.05
CA PHE A 168 7.46 11.32 -12.10
C PHE A 168 6.34 10.38 -12.52
N GLY A 169 5.23 10.31 -11.75
CA GLY A 169 4.11 9.41 -12.00
C GLY A 169 4.47 7.95 -11.74
N TYR A 170 5.40 7.66 -10.81
CA TYR A 170 5.77 6.28 -10.52
C TYR A 170 4.72 5.61 -9.63
N PRO A 171 4.40 4.34 -9.90
CA PRO A 171 3.78 3.49 -8.89
C PRO A 171 4.68 3.43 -7.64
N PHE A 172 4.08 3.47 -6.45
CA PHE A 172 4.86 3.41 -5.20
C PHE A 172 5.72 2.13 -5.08
N ALA A 173 5.35 1.05 -5.76
CA ALA A 173 6.13 -0.19 -5.86
C ALA A 173 7.57 0.07 -6.37
N VAL A 174 7.74 1.06 -7.26
CA VAL A 174 9.05 1.47 -7.79
C VAL A 174 10.01 1.91 -6.70
N VAL A 175 9.51 2.60 -5.69
CA VAL A 175 10.32 3.00 -4.53
C VAL A 175 10.41 1.87 -3.53
N ARG A 176 9.28 1.24 -3.18
CA ARG A 176 9.16 0.29 -2.10
C ARG A 176 9.91 -1.02 -2.35
N ASP A 177 9.71 -1.63 -3.53
CA ASP A 177 10.14 -3.00 -3.76
C ASP A 177 11.67 -3.10 -3.81
N GLY A 178 12.22 -3.94 -2.95
CA GLY A 178 13.65 -4.20 -2.83
C GLY A 178 14.47 -3.10 -2.13
N LEU A 179 13.87 -1.99 -1.70
CA LEU A 179 14.57 -0.98 -0.90
C LEU A 179 14.70 -1.44 0.55
N ALA A 180 15.89 -1.39 1.10
CA ALA A 180 16.14 -1.71 2.50
C ALA A 180 15.80 -0.50 3.38
N VAL A 181 14.68 -0.57 4.10
CA VAL A 181 14.19 0.52 4.96
C VAL A 181 14.35 0.14 6.43
N ASP A 182 14.86 1.09 7.24
CA ASP A 182 14.85 1.00 8.69
C ASP A 182 13.50 1.53 9.20
N TRP A 183 12.56 0.58 9.36
CA TRP A 183 11.24 0.90 9.88
C TRP A 183 11.26 1.10 11.39
N PRO A 184 10.49 2.09 11.92
CA PRO A 184 10.22 2.13 13.36
C PRO A 184 9.47 0.87 13.81
N PRO A 185 9.50 0.53 15.11
CA PRO A 185 8.64 -0.52 15.64
C PRO A 185 7.17 -0.27 15.27
N LEU A 186 6.41 -1.35 15.06
CA LEU A 186 4.97 -1.24 14.84
C LEU A 186 4.32 -0.58 16.06
N ASP A 187 3.52 0.43 15.79
CA ASP A 187 2.75 1.18 16.78
C ASP A 187 1.27 0.90 16.53
N ALA A 188 0.64 0.23 17.49
CA ALA A 188 -0.77 -0.14 17.41
C ALA A 188 -1.72 1.07 17.41
N ASP A 189 -1.29 2.19 17.99
CA ASP A 189 -2.09 3.42 18.03
C ASP A 189 -1.99 4.23 16.74
N ARG A 190 -1.12 3.82 15.84
CA ARG A 190 -0.87 4.53 14.59
C ARG A 190 -1.87 4.10 13.51
N ARG A 191 -2.73 5.02 13.11
CA ARG A 191 -3.76 4.86 12.08
C ARG A 191 -3.39 5.62 10.80
N ASP A 192 -2.20 5.35 10.23
CA ASP A 192 -1.73 6.00 9.01
C ASP A 192 -2.10 5.23 7.71
N SER A 193 -3.03 4.29 7.80
CA SER A 193 -3.61 3.65 6.63
C SER A 193 -4.46 4.66 5.85
N ALA A 194 -4.18 4.82 4.56
CA ALA A 194 -4.95 5.72 3.70
C ALA A 194 -6.40 5.22 3.48
N TRP A 195 -6.62 3.92 3.55
CA TRP A 195 -7.88 3.23 3.29
C TRP A 195 -8.39 2.51 4.54
N ASP A 196 -9.50 1.80 4.39
CA ASP A 196 -10.02 0.92 5.45
C ASP A 196 -8.97 -0.14 5.85
N PHE A 197 -8.93 -0.49 7.13
CA PHE A 197 -7.92 -1.38 7.70
C PHE A 197 -8.52 -2.34 8.75
N GLY A 198 -7.75 -3.32 9.18
CA GLY A 198 -8.14 -4.24 10.24
C GLY A 198 -9.35 -5.10 9.88
N LEU A 199 -10.26 -5.29 10.84
CA LEU A 199 -11.42 -6.17 10.67
C LEU A 199 -12.45 -5.60 9.69
N SER A 200 -12.63 -4.30 9.62
CA SER A 200 -13.56 -3.67 8.66
C SER A 200 -13.10 -3.91 7.23
N ALA A 201 -11.82 -3.76 6.94
CA ALA A 201 -11.24 -4.10 5.64
C ALA A 201 -11.40 -5.60 5.31
N LEU A 202 -11.23 -6.50 6.29
CA LEU A 202 -11.46 -7.92 6.08
C LEU A 202 -12.92 -8.22 5.75
N THR A 203 -13.87 -7.64 6.49
CA THR A 203 -15.31 -7.83 6.22
C THR A 203 -15.69 -7.29 4.85
N ALA A 204 -15.07 -6.19 4.38
CA ALA A 204 -15.26 -5.64 3.05
C ALA A 204 -14.89 -6.66 1.94
N ARG A 205 -13.82 -7.43 2.15
CA ARG A 205 -13.43 -8.48 1.19
C ARG A 205 -14.44 -9.60 1.11
N PHE A 206 -15.04 -9.99 2.25
CA PHE A 206 -16.05 -11.04 2.29
C PHE A 206 -17.44 -10.59 1.78
N ALA A 207 -17.72 -9.30 1.79
CA ALA A 207 -18.92 -8.74 1.17
C ALA A 207 -18.82 -8.64 -0.38
N GLY A 208 -17.61 -8.73 -0.93
CA GLY A 208 -17.36 -8.70 -2.37
C GLY A 208 -17.27 -10.08 -3.02
N GLU A 209 -16.73 -10.09 -4.22
CA GLU A 209 -16.50 -11.32 -5.02
C GLU A 209 -15.21 -12.01 -4.55
N TRP A 210 -15.31 -12.90 -3.58
CA TRP A 210 -14.15 -13.64 -3.03
C TRP A 210 -14.15 -15.15 -3.33
N TYR A 211 -15.19 -15.66 -3.99
CA TYR A 211 -15.44 -17.09 -4.23
C TYR A 211 -14.39 -17.79 -5.12
N GLU A 212 -13.48 -17.05 -5.75
CA GLU A 212 -12.34 -17.62 -6.47
C GLU A 212 -11.14 -17.96 -5.54
N ALA A 213 -11.20 -17.54 -4.26
CA ALA A 213 -10.19 -17.76 -3.25
C ALA A 213 -10.75 -18.54 -2.06
N THR A 214 -9.89 -19.18 -1.29
CA THR A 214 -10.28 -19.71 0.02
C THR A 214 -10.35 -18.60 1.05
N ALA A 215 -11.12 -18.80 2.13
CA ALA A 215 -11.21 -17.83 3.22
C ALA A 215 -9.82 -17.52 3.82
N GLU A 216 -8.97 -18.52 3.94
CA GLU A 216 -7.59 -18.38 4.41
C GLU A 216 -6.75 -17.49 3.49
N GLU A 217 -6.88 -17.65 2.17
CA GLU A 217 -6.18 -16.81 1.19
C GLU A 217 -6.65 -15.35 1.26
N VAL A 218 -7.94 -15.10 1.46
CA VAL A 218 -8.47 -13.75 1.66
C VAL A 218 -7.86 -13.11 2.90
N VAL A 219 -7.84 -13.82 4.05
CA VAL A 219 -7.23 -13.29 5.28
C VAL A 219 -5.74 -13.03 5.09
N ARG A 220 -5.01 -13.94 4.43
CA ARG A 220 -3.58 -13.75 4.14
C ARG A 220 -3.34 -12.53 3.26
N ALA A 221 -4.18 -12.31 2.26
CA ALA A 221 -4.07 -11.15 1.39
C ALA A 221 -4.28 -9.84 2.16
N VAL A 222 -5.31 -9.77 3.03
CA VAL A 222 -5.55 -8.61 3.89
C VAL A 222 -4.39 -8.40 4.87
N ALA A 223 -3.93 -9.46 5.56
CA ALA A 223 -2.81 -9.38 6.50
C ALA A 223 -1.46 -9.02 5.84
N ALA A 224 -1.33 -9.19 4.52
CA ALA A 224 -0.16 -8.79 3.75
C ALA A 224 -0.33 -7.43 3.03
N GLY A 225 -1.50 -6.81 3.15
CA GLY A 225 -1.88 -5.58 2.47
C GLY A 225 -1.32 -4.30 3.11
N ASP A 226 -0.06 -4.33 3.57
CA ASP A 226 0.58 -3.14 4.13
C ASP A 226 0.56 -1.99 3.14
N GLY A 227 0.10 -0.82 3.56
CA GLY A 227 0.12 0.39 2.76
C GLY A 227 1.56 0.82 2.40
N ALA A 228 1.69 1.65 1.36
CA ALA A 228 3.00 2.10 0.88
C ALA A 228 3.84 2.81 1.96
N LEU A 229 3.17 3.50 2.89
CA LEU A 229 3.84 4.24 3.98
C LEU A 229 3.91 3.44 5.29
N GLN A 230 3.37 2.23 5.33
CA GLN A 230 3.32 1.38 6.50
C GLN A 230 4.53 0.44 6.58
N ALA A 231 4.94 0.14 7.81
CA ALA A 231 5.96 -0.89 8.06
C ALA A 231 5.43 -2.29 7.70
N PRO A 232 6.28 -3.21 7.23
CA PRO A 232 5.87 -4.59 6.96
C PRO A 232 5.24 -5.23 8.19
N GLY A 233 4.01 -5.75 8.03
CA GLY A 233 3.23 -6.36 9.09
C GLY A 233 2.23 -5.42 9.76
N SER A 234 2.14 -4.14 9.38
CA SER A 234 1.17 -3.19 9.94
C SER A 234 -0.26 -3.67 9.73
N ALA A 235 -0.63 -4.11 8.53
CA ALA A 235 -1.96 -4.62 8.24
C ALA A 235 -2.32 -5.86 9.09
N ALA A 236 -1.35 -6.76 9.30
CA ALA A 236 -1.54 -7.93 10.17
C ALA A 236 -1.66 -7.52 11.65
N ALA A 237 -0.94 -6.48 12.08
CA ALA A 237 -1.02 -5.98 13.46
C ALA A 237 -2.38 -5.36 13.75
N GLU A 238 -2.87 -4.48 12.88
CA GLU A 238 -4.18 -3.83 12.99
C GLU A 238 -5.32 -4.86 13.01
N LEU A 239 -5.29 -5.83 12.08
CA LEU A 239 -6.28 -6.91 12.05
C LEU A 239 -6.21 -7.80 13.30
N LEU A 240 -5.02 -8.16 13.76
CA LEU A 240 -4.85 -8.96 14.97
C LEU A 240 -5.41 -8.26 16.21
N GLU A 241 -5.19 -6.96 16.35
CA GLU A 241 -5.69 -6.19 17.48
C GLU A 241 -7.20 -6.14 17.53
N ASP A 242 -7.85 -5.86 16.41
CA ASP A 242 -9.30 -5.88 16.32
C ASP A 242 -9.87 -7.23 16.72
N VAL A 243 -9.28 -8.30 16.20
CA VAL A 243 -9.73 -9.68 16.48
C VAL A 243 -9.49 -10.06 17.94
N VAL A 244 -8.34 -9.72 18.51
CA VAL A 244 -8.03 -10.02 19.92
C VAL A 244 -8.98 -9.26 20.86
N ARG A 245 -9.25 -7.97 20.59
CA ARG A 245 -10.22 -7.19 21.39
C ARG A 245 -11.61 -7.82 21.38
N LEU A 246 -12.07 -8.34 20.22
CA LEU A 246 -13.36 -9.05 20.13
C LEU A 246 -13.33 -10.39 20.88
N LEU A 247 -12.26 -11.18 20.75
CA LEU A 247 -12.12 -12.48 21.40
C LEU A 247 -12.06 -12.35 22.92
N ASP A 248 -11.37 -11.32 23.43
CA ASP A 248 -11.21 -11.04 24.87
C ASP A 248 -12.40 -10.30 25.47
N SER A 249 -13.33 -9.82 24.63
CA SER A 249 -14.51 -9.08 25.07
C SER A 249 -15.55 -9.97 25.76
N PRO A 250 -16.43 -9.39 26.63
CA PRO A 250 -17.54 -10.10 27.24
C PRO A 250 -18.71 -10.36 26.27
N LEU A 251 -18.59 -9.97 25.01
CA LEU A 251 -19.67 -10.10 24.03
C LEU A 251 -20.01 -11.58 23.79
N PRO A 252 -21.31 -11.96 23.80
CA PRO A 252 -21.72 -13.32 23.44
C PRO A 252 -21.52 -13.56 21.94
N ASP A 253 -21.36 -14.83 21.58
CA ASP A 253 -21.13 -15.27 20.21
C ASP A 253 -22.23 -14.78 19.24
N GLU A 254 -23.47 -14.72 19.70
CA GLU A 254 -24.59 -14.16 18.94
C GLU A 254 -24.33 -12.70 18.51
N THR A 255 -23.83 -11.86 19.42
CA THR A 255 -23.51 -10.46 19.11
C THR A 255 -22.35 -10.37 18.10
N LEU A 256 -21.29 -11.15 18.31
CA LEU A 256 -20.15 -11.22 17.38
C LEU A 256 -20.61 -11.73 15.99
N GLY A 257 -21.47 -12.73 15.94
CA GLY A 257 -22.03 -13.25 14.70
C GLY A 257 -22.88 -12.22 13.96
N ARG A 258 -23.69 -11.44 14.68
CA ARG A 258 -24.49 -10.35 14.09
C ARG A 258 -23.62 -9.25 13.50
N VAL A 259 -22.56 -8.84 14.20
CA VAL A 259 -21.60 -7.85 13.72
C VAL A 259 -20.92 -8.35 12.44
N TRP A 260 -20.40 -9.58 12.48
CA TRP A 260 -19.75 -10.17 11.31
C TRP A 260 -20.72 -10.22 10.12
N LEU A 261 -21.93 -10.74 10.34
CA LEU A 261 -22.94 -10.90 9.31
C LEU A 261 -23.33 -9.55 8.66
N ALA A 262 -23.49 -8.50 9.50
CA ALA A 262 -23.83 -7.17 9.03
C ALA A 262 -22.71 -6.52 8.22
N ALA A 263 -21.46 -6.65 8.66
CA ALA A 263 -20.33 -5.99 8.04
C ALA A 263 -19.80 -6.73 6.78
N ALA A 264 -19.94 -8.06 6.75
CA ALA A 264 -19.50 -8.91 5.64
C ALA A 264 -20.62 -9.25 4.64
N ASP A 265 -21.78 -8.57 4.69
CA ASP A 265 -22.95 -8.86 3.86
C ASP A 265 -23.33 -10.35 3.85
N GLY A 266 -23.21 -10.99 5.01
CA GLY A 266 -23.45 -12.41 5.14
C GLY A 266 -22.39 -13.33 4.53
N GLY A 267 -21.31 -12.80 4.06
CA GLY A 267 -20.18 -13.59 3.56
C GLY A 267 -19.60 -14.49 4.66
N LEU A 268 -19.11 -15.65 4.24
CA LEU A 268 -18.55 -16.70 5.09
C LEU A 268 -19.49 -17.18 6.21
N GLY A 269 -20.34 -18.12 5.95
CA GLY A 269 -21.11 -19.06 6.76
C GLY A 269 -21.27 -18.94 8.29
N VAL A 270 -20.88 -17.82 8.90
CA VAL A 270 -21.14 -17.52 10.32
C VAL A 270 -22.64 -17.26 10.49
N GLY A 271 -23.30 -17.98 11.36
CA GLY A 271 -24.73 -17.79 11.61
C GLY A 271 -25.03 -16.55 12.48
N PRO A 272 -26.26 -16.00 12.39
CA PRO A 272 -26.67 -14.89 13.24
C PRO A 272 -26.75 -15.29 14.73
N ASP A 273 -26.75 -16.56 15.03
CA ASP A 273 -26.61 -17.16 16.36
C ASP A 273 -25.17 -17.21 16.84
N GLY A 274 -24.22 -16.77 16.00
CA GLY A 274 -22.79 -16.75 16.30
C GLY A 274 -22.09 -18.10 16.19
N ALA A 275 -22.79 -19.13 15.69
CA ALA A 275 -22.16 -20.44 15.51
C ALA A 275 -20.91 -20.33 14.65
N GLY A 276 -19.76 -20.72 15.20
CA GLY A 276 -18.48 -20.72 14.51
C GLY A 276 -17.73 -19.37 14.47
N VAL A 277 -18.28 -18.28 15.03
CA VAL A 277 -17.62 -16.96 14.94
C VAL A 277 -16.30 -16.90 15.71
N ARG A 278 -16.23 -17.43 16.94
CA ARG A 278 -14.97 -17.42 17.70
C ARG A 278 -13.88 -18.29 17.06
N PRO A 279 -14.15 -19.56 16.69
CA PRO A 279 -13.18 -20.36 15.94
C PRO A 279 -12.67 -19.66 14.69
N TRP A 280 -13.54 -18.97 13.94
CA TRP A 280 -13.15 -18.20 12.77
C TRP A 280 -12.23 -17.02 13.14
N LEU A 281 -12.56 -16.24 14.16
CA LEU A 281 -11.70 -15.15 14.63
C LEU A 281 -10.35 -15.66 15.16
N GLU A 282 -10.33 -16.84 15.81
CA GLU A 282 -9.08 -17.49 16.22
C GLU A 282 -8.21 -17.89 15.02
N GLU A 283 -8.82 -18.39 13.94
CA GLU A 283 -8.11 -18.68 12.69
C GLU A 283 -7.51 -17.41 12.07
N VAL A 284 -8.28 -16.32 11.98
CA VAL A 284 -7.80 -15.01 11.53
C VAL A 284 -6.61 -14.55 12.37
N ALA A 285 -6.73 -14.63 13.71
CA ALA A 285 -5.64 -14.27 14.63
C ALA A 285 -4.40 -15.14 14.41
N GLY A 286 -4.58 -16.42 14.13
CA GLY A 286 -3.49 -17.36 13.80
C GLY A 286 -2.70 -16.91 12.59
N ILE A 287 -3.38 -16.60 11.49
CA ILE A 287 -2.78 -16.13 10.23
C ILE A 287 -2.00 -14.82 10.45
N CYS A 288 -2.59 -13.87 11.18
CA CYS A 288 -1.91 -12.61 11.50
C CYS A 288 -0.64 -12.83 12.35
N ARG A 289 -0.70 -13.71 13.37
CA ARG A 289 0.48 -14.04 14.18
C ARG A 289 1.58 -14.71 13.36
N ASP A 290 1.23 -15.55 12.38
CA ASP A 290 2.19 -16.17 11.49
C ASP A 290 2.92 -15.13 10.63
N ARG A 291 2.20 -14.15 10.09
CA ARG A 291 2.77 -13.03 9.35
C ARG A 291 3.71 -12.19 10.24
N LEU A 292 3.24 -11.80 11.42
CA LEU A 292 4.00 -10.97 12.37
C LEU A 292 5.24 -11.67 12.92
N ARG A 293 5.23 -13.00 13.04
CA ARG A 293 6.42 -13.76 13.43
C ARG A 293 7.60 -13.55 12.47
N VAL A 294 7.30 -13.27 11.20
CA VAL A 294 8.31 -12.99 10.16
C VAL A 294 8.64 -11.50 10.07
N THR A 295 7.63 -10.64 10.09
CA THR A 295 7.80 -9.19 9.79
C THR A 295 8.09 -8.36 11.03
N ALA A 296 7.52 -8.72 12.18
CA ALA A 296 7.64 -7.98 13.44
C ALA A 296 7.60 -8.93 14.65
N PRO A 297 8.60 -9.79 14.87
CA PRO A 297 8.57 -10.87 15.87
C PRO A 297 8.41 -10.39 17.32
N GLY A 298 8.68 -9.11 17.59
CA GLY A 298 8.51 -8.49 18.90
C GLY A 298 7.14 -7.88 19.14
N HIS A 299 6.28 -7.80 18.12
CA HIS A 299 4.96 -7.18 18.24
C HIS A 299 4.07 -7.93 19.25
N ARG A 300 3.31 -7.14 20.01
CA ARG A 300 2.26 -7.64 20.93
C ARG A 300 1.00 -6.81 20.68
N PRO A 301 -0.14 -7.44 20.40
CA PRO A 301 -1.39 -6.72 20.19
C PRO A 301 -1.77 -5.94 21.44
N GLY A 302 -2.23 -4.72 21.25
CA GLY A 302 -2.80 -3.90 22.31
C GLY A 302 -4.16 -4.45 22.74
N ALA A 303 -4.38 -4.60 24.05
CA ALA A 303 -5.66 -5.05 24.60
C ALA A 303 -6.59 -3.88 24.95
N ALA A 304 -6.05 -2.68 25.10
CA ALA A 304 -6.82 -1.50 25.48
C ALA A 304 -7.60 -0.94 24.28
N PRO A 305 -8.84 -0.43 24.50
CA PRO A 305 -9.59 0.25 23.45
C PRO A 305 -8.86 1.50 22.95
N ALA A 306 -8.87 1.71 21.64
CA ALA A 306 -8.36 2.93 21.06
C ALA A 306 -9.37 4.07 21.22
N ARG A 307 -8.90 5.23 21.72
CA ARG A 307 -9.70 6.45 21.78
C ARG A 307 -11.05 6.29 22.51
N SER A 308 -11.06 5.67 23.68
CA SER A 308 -12.27 5.51 24.52
C SER A 308 -12.98 6.84 24.84
N ASP A 309 -12.29 7.98 24.70
CA ASP A 309 -12.87 9.32 24.80
C ASP A 309 -13.90 9.63 23.69
N LEU A 310 -13.96 8.84 22.63
CA LEU A 310 -14.90 8.99 21.51
C LEU A 310 -16.14 8.09 21.62
N THR A 311 -16.24 7.23 22.64
CA THR A 311 -17.34 6.27 22.81
C THR A 311 -18.71 6.96 22.71
N ASP A 312 -18.94 8.02 23.48
CA ASP A 312 -20.23 8.72 23.50
C ASP A 312 -20.57 9.36 22.15
N ALA A 313 -19.56 9.87 21.43
CA ALA A 313 -19.76 10.47 20.12
C ALA A 313 -20.21 9.43 19.10
N VAL A 314 -19.56 8.26 19.06
CA VAL A 314 -19.94 7.17 18.16
C VAL A 314 -21.30 6.59 18.52
N LEU A 315 -21.60 6.37 19.82
CA LEU A 315 -22.92 5.93 20.27
C LEU A 315 -24.03 6.92 19.90
N SER A 316 -23.75 8.22 19.90
CA SER A 316 -24.72 9.23 19.46
C SER A 316 -25.05 9.06 17.96
N GLU A 317 -24.06 8.86 17.10
CA GLU A 317 -24.31 8.64 15.66
C GLU A 317 -25.07 7.34 15.42
N LEU A 318 -24.81 6.26 16.17
CA LEU A 318 -25.57 5.01 16.08
C LEU A 318 -27.05 5.23 16.44
N ARG A 319 -27.35 5.94 17.54
CA ARG A 319 -28.73 6.24 17.95
C ARG A 319 -29.46 7.10 16.92
N ASP A 320 -28.77 8.05 16.32
CA ASP A 320 -29.33 8.91 15.27
C ASP A 320 -29.65 8.13 13.97
N LEU A 321 -29.05 6.95 13.77
CA LEU A 321 -29.30 6.06 12.64
C LEU A 321 -30.41 5.02 12.92
N ALA A 322 -30.91 4.92 14.13
CA ALA A 322 -31.89 3.89 14.48
C ALA A 322 -33.15 3.85 13.57
N PRO A 323 -33.72 5.01 13.14
CA PRO A 323 -34.89 5.00 12.24
C PRO A 323 -34.55 4.40 10.87
N GLU A 324 -33.38 4.75 10.31
CA GLU A 324 -32.93 4.27 8.99
C GLU A 324 -32.62 2.77 9.02
N PHE A 325 -32.04 2.27 10.11
CA PHE A 325 -31.73 0.85 10.28
C PHE A 325 -33.01 0.01 10.50
N ALA A 326 -34.02 0.54 11.19
CA ALA A 326 -35.23 -0.18 11.55
C ALA A 326 -36.01 -0.71 10.32
N CYS A 327 -35.91 -0.06 9.16
CA CYS A 327 -36.60 -0.46 7.94
C CYS A 327 -35.74 -1.32 7.00
N ARG A 328 -34.51 -1.70 7.41
CA ARG A 328 -33.54 -2.42 6.57
C ARG A 328 -33.27 -3.83 7.09
N THR A 329 -32.79 -4.68 6.21
CA THR A 329 -32.45 -6.06 6.52
C THR A 329 -31.24 -6.48 5.71
N VAL A 330 -30.24 -7.06 6.36
CA VAL A 330 -29.17 -7.81 5.68
C VAL A 330 -29.74 -9.18 5.31
N GLN A 331 -29.65 -9.56 4.06
CA GLN A 331 -30.20 -10.84 3.56
C GLN A 331 -29.12 -11.75 3.00
N PRO A 332 -28.25 -12.32 3.82
CA PRO A 332 -27.27 -13.26 3.33
C PRO A 332 -27.87 -14.66 3.16
N HIS A 333 -27.85 -15.18 1.97
CA HIS A 333 -28.10 -16.60 1.66
C HIS A 333 -29.25 -17.28 2.48
N GLY A 334 -30.39 -16.58 2.65
CA GLY A 334 -31.59 -17.13 3.32
C GLY A 334 -31.62 -16.94 4.85
N ARG A 335 -30.73 -16.19 5.44
CA ARG A 335 -30.75 -15.81 6.87
C ARG A 335 -30.87 -14.28 6.97
N ALA A 336 -32.02 -13.81 7.42
CA ALA A 336 -32.25 -12.36 7.56
C ALA A 336 -31.75 -11.87 8.92
N LEU A 337 -30.94 -10.82 8.90
CA LEU A 337 -30.59 -10.04 10.09
C LEU A 337 -31.28 -8.67 9.96
N SER A 338 -32.11 -8.30 10.95
CA SER A 338 -32.71 -6.96 10.95
C SER A 338 -31.67 -5.87 11.16
N GLY A 339 -31.87 -4.70 10.53
CA GLY A 339 -30.99 -3.55 10.76
C GLY A 339 -30.97 -3.15 12.25
N ALA A 340 -32.08 -3.27 12.96
CA ALA A 340 -32.14 -3.02 14.40
C ALA A 340 -31.22 -3.96 15.20
N ASP A 341 -31.15 -5.24 14.84
CA ASP A 341 -30.23 -6.20 15.48
C ASP A 341 -28.78 -5.88 15.15
N ALA A 342 -28.49 -5.49 13.88
CA ALA A 342 -27.16 -5.06 13.46
C ALA A 342 -26.72 -3.82 14.24
N LEU A 343 -27.59 -2.82 14.38
CA LEU A 343 -27.33 -1.59 15.15
C LEU A 343 -27.05 -1.90 16.61
N GLY A 344 -27.91 -2.70 17.27
CA GLY A 344 -27.72 -3.07 18.67
C GLY A 344 -26.40 -3.86 18.90
N ALA A 345 -25.98 -4.67 17.92
CA ALA A 345 -24.71 -5.35 18.00
C ALA A 345 -23.52 -4.37 17.86
N LEU A 346 -23.60 -3.38 16.97
CA LEU A 346 -22.59 -2.31 16.83
C LEU A 346 -22.50 -1.44 18.09
N GLU A 347 -23.64 -1.05 18.69
CA GLU A 347 -23.66 -0.30 19.95
C GLU A 347 -22.88 -1.02 21.05
N ARG A 348 -23.04 -2.34 21.13
CA ARG A 348 -22.29 -3.15 22.09
C ARG A 348 -20.81 -3.21 21.79
N VAL A 349 -20.40 -3.31 20.53
CA VAL A 349 -18.96 -3.24 20.16
C VAL A 349 -18.36 -1.91 20.59
N VAL A 350 -19.05 -0.79 20.31
CA VAL A 350 -18.60 0.55 20.71
C VAL A 350 -18.49 0.70 22.22
N ALA A 351 -19.49 0.21 22.96
CA ALA A 351 -19.57 0.41 24.40
C ALA A 351 -18.69 -0.57 25.20
N GLU A 352 -18.55 -1.81 24.75
CA GLU A 352 -17.96 -2.90 25.53
C GLU A 352 -16.60 -3.37 24.98
N VAL A 353 -16.22 -2.99 23.75
CA VAL A 353 -14.97 -3.43 23.11
C VAL A 353 -14.10 -2.23 22.73
N ASP A 354 -14.46 -1.50 21.67
CA ASP A 354 -13.62 -0.46 21.10
C ASP A 354 -14.45 0.50 20.22
N PRO A 355 -14.49 1.81 20.52
CA PRO A 355 -15.21 2.77 19.69
C PRO A 355 -14.58 2.98 18.30
N ASP A 356 -13.26 2.79 18.14
CA ASP A 356 -12.59 2.85 16.86
C ASP A 356 -13.07 1.71 15.96
N LEU A 357 -12.97 0.47 16.42
CA LEU A 357 -13.49 -0.70 15.71
C LEU A 357 -14.98 -0.57 15.42
N GLY A 358 -15.76 -0.14 16.40
CA GLY A 358 -17.21 0.04 16.24
C GLY A 358 -17.57 1.07 15.18
N PHE A 359 -16.82 2.18 15.08
CA PHE A 359 -17.05 3.21 14.06
C PHE A 359 -16.66 2.71 12.65
N ARG A 360 -15.54 2.04 12.49
CA ARG A 360 -15.14 1.45 11.20
C ARG A 360 -16.16 0.42 10.71
N LEU A 361 -16.63 -0.45 11.61
CA LEU A 361 -17.70 -1.41 11.28
C LEU A 361 -19.03 -0.73 10.97
N LEU A 362 -19.36 0.40 11.64
CA LEU A 362 -20.53 1.21 11.27
C LEU A 362 -20.45 1.69 9.84
N LEU A 363 -19.33 2.32 9.43
CA LEU A 363 -19.13 2.79 8.05
C LEU A 363 -19.34 1.63 7.07
N ARG A 364 -18.81 0.45 7.40
CA ARG A 364 -18.98 -0.74 6.57
C ARG A 364 -20.44 -1.18 6.46
N VAL A 365 -21.17 -1.23 7.58
CA VAL A 365 -22.60 -1.63 7.60
C VAL A 365 -23.47 -0.61 6.86
N LEU A 366 -23.15 0.67 6.89
CA LEU A 366 -23.84 1.68 6.07
C LEU A 366 -23.75 1.36 4.58
N ILE A 367 -22.58 0.94 4.10
CA ILE A 367 -22.39 0.49 2.70
C ILE A 367 -23.23 -0.74 2.40
N VAL A 368 -23.14 -1.77 3.24
CA VAL A 368 -23.89 -3.03 3.04
C VAL A 368 -25.41 -2.79 3.00
N LEU A 369 -25.92 -1.95 3.87
CA LEU A 369 -27.33 -1.63 3.97
C LEU A 369 -27.79 -0.53 3.00
N TRP A 370 -26.88 0.09 2.25
CA TRP A 370 -27.19 1.22 1.37
C TRP A 370 -27.97 2.32 2.11
N VAL A 371 -27.46 2.73 3.29
CA VAL A 371 -28.08 3.79 4.09
C VAL A 371 -27.75 5.15 3.49
N PRO A 372 -28.73 5.90 2.97
CA PRO A 372 -28.45 7.23 2.42
C PRO A 372 -28.06 8.17 3.56
N LEU A 373 -27.11 9.05 3.27
CA LEU A 373 -26.55 10.01 4.22
C LEU A 373 -26.79 11.42 3.74
N ASP A 374 -27.23 12.31 4.62
CA ASP A 374 -27.20 13.72 4.34
C ASP A 374 -25.75 14.28 4.41
N PRO A 375 -25.45 15.36 3.68
CA PRO A 375 -24.09 15.93 3.64
C PRO A 375 -23.54 16.35 5.01
N ARG A 376 -24.41 16.75 5.96
CA ARG A 376 -23.98 17.15 7.32
C ARG A 376 -23.55 15.95 8.13
N ARG A 377 -24.24 14.82 7.99
CA ARG A 377 -23.86 13.57 8.65
C ARG A 377 -22.52 13.07 8.11
N HIS A 378 -22.34 13.08 6.78
CA HIS A 378 -21.05 12.74 6.17
C HIS A 378 -19.91 13.62 6.72
N ALA A 379 -20.10 14.94 6.80
CA ALA A 379 -19.11 15.85 7.38
C ALA A 379 -18.79 15.53 8.86
N ARG A 380 -19.79 15.09 9.66
CA ARG A 380 -19.54 14.64 11.03
C ARG A 380 -18.71 13.34 11.07
N TYR A 381 -18.92 12.43 10.13
CA TYR A 381 -18.13 11.20 10.04
C TYR A 381 -16.69 11.50 9.64
N GLN A 382 -16.46 12.43 8.71
CA GLN A 382 -15.12 12.92 8.41
C GLN A 382 -14.44 13.49 9.65
N ALA A 383 -15.13 14.36 10.40
CA ALA A 383 -14.59 14.93 11.64
C ALA A 383 -14.32 13.87 12.72
N LEU A 384 -15.10 12.79 12.78
CA LEU A 384 -14.82 11.65 13.66
C LEU A 384 -13.60 10.87 13.18
N GLY A 385 -13.48 10.61 11.88
CA GLY A 385 -12.31 9.97 11.27
C GLY A 385 -11.02 10.74 11.60
N ASP A 386 -11.03 12.06 11.45
CA ASP A 386 -9.91 12.93 11.83
C ASP A 386 -9.53 12.78 13.31
N ARG A 387 -10.53 12.70 14.19
CA ARG A 387 -10.30 12.50 15.63
C ARG A 387 -9.74 11.12 15.95
N PHE A 388 -10.09 10.09 15.20
CA PHE A 388 -9.46 8.76 15.26
C PHE A 388 -8.08 8.72 14.64
N GLY A 389 -7.73 9.70 13.80
CA GLY A 389 -6.47 9.77 13.07
C GLY A 389 -6.44 8.88 11.83
N TYR A 390 -7.58 8.68 11.18
CA TYR A 390 -7.66 7.91 9.95
C TYR A 390 -7.00 8.62 8.77
N GLY A 391 -6.58 7.85 7.79
CA GLY A 391 -6.07 8.38 6.52
C GLY A 391 -7.16 9.01 5.64
N GLU A 392 -6.73 9.70 4.61
CA GLU A 392 -7.53 10.58 3.76
C GLU A 392 -8.77 9.90 3.16
N PHE A 393 -8.65 8.64 2.76
CA PHE A 393 -9.71 7.96 1.99
C PHE A 393 -10.60 7.03 2.85
N HIS A 394 -10.33 6.91 4.15
CA HIS A 394 -11.04 5.95 4.98
C HIS A 394 -12.55 6.23 5.06
N VAL A 395 -12.94 7.49 5.26
CA VAL A 395 -14.35 7.89 5.31
C VAL A 395 -14.93 8.11 3.91
N SER A 396 -14.09 8.35 2.90
CA SER A 396 -14.52 8.54 1.50
C SER A 396 -15.22 7.32 0.91
N ASP A 397 -15.01 6.13 1.45
CA ASP A 397 -15.70 4.90 1.01
C ASP A 397 -17.24 5.01 1.09
N ILE A 398 -17.78 5.89 1.94
CA ILE A 398 -19.22 6.14 2.06
C ILE A 398 -19.73 7.35 1.27
N GLU A 399 -18.90 8.03 0.49
CA GLU A 399 -19.32 9.18 -0.33
C GLU A 399 -20.42 8.81 -1.33
N GLY A 400 -20.38 7.57 -1.85
CA GLY A 400 -21.43 7.05 -2.74
C GLY A 400 -22.82 6.92 -2.10
N LEU A 401 -22.91 7.07 -0.78
CA LEU A 401 -24.19 7.06 -0.04
C LEU A 401 -24.75 8.46 0.23
N VAL A 402 -23.97 9.52 -0.11
CA VAL A 402 -24.39 10.91 0.17
C VAL A 402 -25.43 11.35 -0.83
N ASP A 403 -26.61 11.67 -0.35
CA ASP A 403 -27.73 12.20 -1.13
C ASP A 403 -27.87 13.69 -0.81
N SER A 404 -27.64 14.53 -1.81
CA SER A 404 -27.73 16.00 -1.69
C SER A 404 -29.17 16.49 -1.56
N ASP A 405 -30.16 15.62 -1.82
CA ASP A 405 -31.57 15.96 -1.75
C ASP A 405 -32.20 15.64 -0.37
N LEU A 406 -31.40 15.05 0.55
CA LEU A 406 -31.77 14.83 1.95
C LEU A 406 -31.26 16.00 2.82
#